data_c117597564ce89394a7b96247b541c57
#
_entry.id   c117597564ce89394a7b96247b541c57
#
_cell.length_a   1.000
_cell.length_b   1.000
_cell.length_c   1.000
_cell.angle_alpha   90.00
_cell.angle_beta   90.00
_cell.angle_gamma   90.00
#
_symmetry.space_group_name_H-M   'P 1'
#
loop_
_entity.id
_entity.type
_entity.pdbx_description
1 polymer ?
#
loop_
_entity_poly.entity_id
_entity_poly.type
_entity_poly.pdbx_seq_one_letter_code
_entity_poly.pdbx_strand_id
1 'polypeptide(L)'
;MARIDAAYNYLLSTYGKATGSRYDSHKKSELRSLYNNIIKTNKESPLYKITQTGDVKEFAIDIKANAHQLQSAISALNDDGDDIASMLKKKVAVSSDEDTISVHFVGNDADQEQNGFDMEVISLAGPQTNEGHYLRRNDYSFEEGTYSFDLDMPTNSYEFQFNVNPGDNNFDVQSKIARLINQSDIGLIAEVKLNRRGESALSIQSKQTGLSADETSIFSIQSGSSWNEINTLGISHITTPATNSVFRLNGQEHSSLSNTFTINRSFEVTMHKTSAD
;
A
#
# COMPACT_ATOMS: atom_id res chain seq x y z
N MET A 1 -31.15 7.07 11.79
CA MET A 1 -32.40 7.62 11.20
C MET A 1 -32.64 9.08 11.57
N ALA A 2 -32.36 9.56 12.79
CA ALA A 2 -32.61 10.96 13.19
C ALA A 2 -31.87 12.06 12.40
N ARG A 3 -30.70 11.79 11.79
CA ARG A 3 -29.91 12.80 11.04
C ARG A 3 -30.44 13.09 9.64
N ILE A 4 -31.11 12.14 9.01
CA ILE A 4 -31.68 12.31 7.66
C ILE A 4 -32.96 13.14 7.73
N ASP A 5 -33.78 12.92 8.77
CA ASP A 5 -34.98 13.71 9.01
C ASP A 5 -34.66 15.17 9.36
N ALA A 6 -33.58 15.43 10.10
CA ALA A 6 -33.11 16.78 10.39
C ALA A 6 -32.64 17.52 9.13
N ALA A 7 -31.88 16.85 8.25
CA ALA A 7 -31.45 17.43 6.98
C ALA A 7 -32.63 17.68 6.02
N TYR A 8 -33.60 16.77 5.98
CA TYR A 8 -34.82 16.92 5.19
C TYR A 8 -35.68 18.09 5.69
N ASN A 9 -35.87 18.20 7.01
CA ASN A 9 -36.64 19.28 7.61
C ASN A 9 -35.93 20.64 7.43
N TYR A 10 -34.59 20.67 7.50
CA TYR A 10 -33.80 21.86 7.20
C TYR A 10 -33.97 22.30 5.74
N LEU A 11 -33.86 21.36 4.78
CA LEU A 11 -34.10 21.63 3.36
C LEU A 11 -35.53 22.10 3.09
N LEU A 12 -36.53 21.48 3.70
CA LEU A 12 -37.91 21.91 3.58
C LEU A 12 -38.18 23.28 4.21
N SER A 13 -37.54 23.60 5.34
CA SER A 13 -37.70 24.91 6.01
C SER A 13 -36.98 26.03 5.26
N THR A 14 -35.86 25.74 4.64
CA THR A 14 -35.00 26.72 3.95
C THR A 14 -35.46 26.97 2.50
N TYR A 15 -35.89 25.91 1.81
CA TYR A 15 -36.24 25.96 0.39
C TYR A 15 -37.72 25.68 0.07
N GLY A 16 -38.48 25.11 1.01
CA GLY A 16 -39.89 24.77 0.82
C GLY A 16 -40.86 25.93 0.94
N LYS A 17 -40.38 27.12 1.38
CA LYS A 17 -41.18 28.36 1.50
C LYS A 17 -40.88 29.40 0.42
N ALA A 18 -39.86 29.18 -0.41
CA ALA A 18 -39.66 30.00 -1.56
C ALA A 18 -40.73 29.69 -2.60
N THR A 19 -41.56 30.65 -2.89
CA THR A 19 -42.38 30.69 -4.10
C THR A 19 -41.45 30.38 -5.25
N GLY A 20 -41.71 29.24 -5.93
CA GLY A 20 -40.84 28.66 -6.91
C GLY A 20 -40.20 29.72 -7.83
N SER A 21 -38.89 29.72 -7.88
CA SER A 21 -38.13 30.56 -8.81
C SER A 21 -38.63 30.25 -10.21
N ARG A 22 -38.72 31.28 -11.06
CA ARG A 22 -39.10 31.16 -12.48
C ARG A 22 -38.26 30.14 -13.26
N TYR A 23 -37.17 29.68 -12.66
CA TYR A 23 -36.19 28.74 -13.21
C TYR A 23 -36.18 27.36 -12.53
N ASP A 24 -37.04 27.16 -11.52
CA ASP A 24 -37.18 25.84 -10.87
C ASP A 24 -38.18 24.99 -11.65
N SER A 25 -37.67 24.11 -12.50
CA SER A 25 -38.47 23.21 -13.33
C SER A 25 -38.92 21.96 -12.58
N HIS A 26 -38.50 21.76 -11.32
CA HIS A 26 -38.81 20.55 -10.57
C HIS A 26 -40.10 20.67 -9.76
N LYS A 27 -41.02 19.74 -10.00
CA LYS A 27 -42.25 19.67 -9.20
C LYS A 27 -41.90 19.05 -7.83
N LYS A 28 -42.54 19.60 -6.78
CA LYS A 28 -42.42 19.08 -5.39
C LYS A 28 -42.70 17.58 -5.29
N SER A 29 -43.58 17.05 -6.14
CA SER A 29 -43.89 15.60 -6.23
C SER A 29 -42.72 14.79 -6.77
N GLU A 30 -41.96 15.33 -7.72
CA GLU A 30 -40.79 14.66 -8.33
C GLU A 30 -39.65 14.58 -7.35
N LEU A 31 -39.38 15.70 -6.63
CA LEU A 31 -38.34 15.72 -5.57
C LEU A 31 -38.71 14.75 -4.43
N ARG A 32 -39.99 14.64 -4.08
CA ARG A 32 -40.44 13.69 -3.06
C ARG A 32 -40.32 12.24 -3.52
N SER A 33 -40.61 11.98 -4.80
CA SER A 33 -40.41 10.65 -5.41
C SER A 33 -38.93 10.26 -5.44
N LEU A 34 -38.06 11.17 -5.84
CA LEU A 34 -36.59 10.98 -5.86
C LEU A 34 -36.09 10.70 -4.44
N TYR A 35 -36.51 11.48 -3.45
CA TYR A 35 -36.16 11.28 -2.04
C TYR A 35 -36.60 9.90 -1.52
N ASN A 36 -37.82 9.51 -1.81
CA ASN A 36 -38.35 8.20 -1.41
C ASN A 36 -37.58 7.05 -2.09
N ASN A 37 -37.20 7.22 -3.35
CA ASN A 37 -36.38 6.24 -4.06
C ASN A 37 -34.96 6.13 -3.46
N ILE A 38 -34.35 7.23 -3.08
CA ILE A 38 -33.03 7.25 -2.39
C ILE A 38 -33.15 6.52 -1.03
N ILE A 39 -34.20 6.80 -0.25
CA ILE A 39 -34.41 6.11 1.03
C ILE A 39 -34.64 4.61 0.83
N LYS A 40 -35.44 4.24 -0.18
CA LYS A 40 -35.70 2.85 -0.49
C LYS A 40 -34.43 2.13 -0.90
N THR A 41 -33.63 2.73 -1.79
CA THR A 41 -32.33 2.20 -2.21
C THR A 41 -31.38 2.05 -1.04
N ASN A 42 -31.31 3.04 -0.13
CA ASN A 42 -30.49 2.96 1.08
C ASN A 42 -30.96 1.92 2.09
N LYS A 43 -32.26 1.62 2.15
CA LYS A 43 -32.80 0.54 2.98
C LYS A 43 -32.56 -0.84 2.39
N GLU A 44 -32.59 -0.94 1.08
CA GLU A 44 -32.39 -2.20 0.33
C GLU A 44 -30.92 -2.49 0.05
N SER A 45 -30.05 -1.46 0.11
CA SER A 45 -28.60 -1.63 0.03
C SER A 45 -27.99 -1.58 1.44
N PRO A 46 -27.57 -2.69 2.00
CA PRO A 46 -26.90 -2.69 3.29
C PRO A 46 -25.58 -1.91 3.17
N LEU A 47 -25.54 -0.70 3.71
CA LEU A 47 -24.31 0.04 3.92
C LEU A 47 -23.54 -0.63 5.06
N TYR A 48 -22.69 -1.57 4.73
CA TYR A 48 -21.72 -2.10 5.69
C TYR A 48 -20.70 -1.00 5.98
N LYS A 49 -20.74 -0.48 7.20
CA LYS A 49 -19.66 0.34 7.71
C LYS A 49 -18.48 -0.60 7.99
N ILE A 50 -17.68 -0.84 6.99
CA ILE A 50 -16.44 -1.59 7.15
C ILE A 50 -15.52 -0.70 7.98
N THR A 51 -15.33 -1.07 9.24
CA THR A 51 -14.29 -0.47 10.07
C THR A 51 -12.96 -0.87 9.43
N GLN A 52 -12.24 0.10 8.89
CA GLN A 52 -10.98 -0.16 8.16
C GLN A 52 -9.84 -0.41 9.16
N THR A 53 -9.88 -1.53 9.86
CA THR A 53 -8.66 -2.10 10.44
C THR A 53 -7.98 -2.95 9.37
N GLY A 54 -6.64 -2.98 9.34
CA GLY A 54 -5.86 -3.74 8.36
C GLY A 54 -6.37 -5.18 8.22
N ASP A 55 -6.61 -5.84 9.36
CA ASP A 55 -7.11 -7.21 9.47
C ASP A 55 -8.47 -7.43 8.79
N VAL A 56 -9.37 -6.42 8.81
CA VAL A 56 -10.69 -6.53 8.16
C VAL A 56 -10.60 -6.38 6.66
N LYS A 57 -9.65 -5.57 6.16
CA LYS A 57 -9.39 -5.48 4.71
C LYS A 57 -8.76 -6.78 4.20
N GLU A 58 -7.78 -7.31 4.90
CA GLU A 58 -7.12 -8.56 4.56
C GLU A 58 -8.13 -9.72 4.57
N PHE A 59 -8.93 -9.83 5.62
CA PHE A 59 -10.03 -10.79 5.70
C PHE A 59 -11.07 -10.64 4.59
N ALA A 60 -11.44 -9.41 4.20
CA ALA A 60 -12.38 -9.16 3.10
C ALA A 60 -11.76 -9.52 1.74
N ILE A 61 -10.46 -9.31 1.54
CA ILE A 61 -9.72 -9.72 0.35
C ILE A 61 -9.64 -11.25 0.29
N ASP A 62 -9.35 -11.90 1.40
CA ASP A 62 -9.28 -13.37 1.50
C ASP A 62 -10.63 -14.02 1.26
N ILE A 63 -11.73 -13.47 1.81
CA ILE A 63 -13.09 -13.95 1.52
C ILE A 63 -13.41 -13.78 0.02
N LYS A 64 -13.05 -12.64 -0.58
CA LYS A 64 -13.29 -12.41 -2.00
C LYS A 64 -12.47 -13.38 -2.87
N ALA A 65 -11.20 -13.60 -2.52
CA ALA A 65 -10.34 -14.55 -3.21
C ALA A 65 -10.87 -15.99 -3.10
N ASN A 66 -11.25 -16.40 -1.88
CA ASN A 66 -11.85 -17.71 -1.64
C ASN A 66 -13.21 -17.88 -2.32
N ALA A 67 -14.05 -16.82 -2.37
CA ALA A 67 -15.31 -16.83 -3.10
C ALA A 67 -15.10 -16.97 -4.62
N HIS A 68 -14.10 -16.30 -5.19
CA HIS A 68 -13.74 -16.47 -6.58
C HIS A 68 -13.20 -17.87 -6.89
N GLN A 69 -12.37 -18.43 -6.00
CA GLN A 69 -11.90 -19.81 -6.15
C GLN A 69 -13.06 -20.81 -6.08
N LEU A 70 -13.99 -20.62 -5.14
CA LEU A 70 -15.20 -21.43 -5.00
C LEU A 70 -16.11 -21.30 -6.22
N GLN A 71 -16.33 -20.08 -6.71
CA GLN A 71 -17.10 -19.81 -7.92
C GLN A 71 -16.48 -20.45 -9.14
N SER A 72 -15.15 -20.39 -9.29
CA SER A 72 -14.41 -21.04 -10.36
C SER A 72 -14.55 -22.57 -10.27
N ALA A 73 -14.42 -23.13 -9.06
CA ALA A 73 -14.59 -24.57 -8.82
C ALA A 73 -16.04 -25.03 -9.10
N ILE A 74 -17.05 -24.24 -8.71
CA ILE A 74 -18.48 -24.54 -8.98
C ILE A 74 -18.78 -24.42 -10.48
N SER A 75 -18.23 -23.38 -11.16
CA SER A 75 -18.40 -23.25 -12.61
C SER A 75 -17.77 -24.44 -13.35
N ALA A 76 -16.60 -24.88 -12.90
CA ALA A 76 -15.91 -26.04 -13.45
C ALA A 76 -16.68 -27.36 -13.22
N LEU A 77 -17.52 -27.43 -12.18
CA LEU A 77 -18.36 -28.61 -11.91
C LEU A 77 -19.71 -28.57 -12.62
N ASN A 78 -20.18 -27.39 -13.04
CA ASN A 78 -21.51 -27.21 -13.64
C ASN A 78 -21.50 -27.18 -15.18
N ASP A 79 -20.33 -27.09 -15.81
CA ASP A 79 -20.23 -27.07 -17.27
C ASP A 79 -20.07 -28.49 -17.82
N ASP A 80 -21.00 -28.87 -18.70
CA ASP A 80 -21.10 -30.25 -19.26
C ASP A 80 -19.80 -30.69 -19.96
N GLY A 81 -18.99 -31.44 -19.26
CA GLY A 81 -18.01 -32.37 -19.88
C GLY A 81 -16.75 -31.80 -20.51
N ASP A 82 -16.74 -30.57 -21.01
CA ASP A 82 -15.57 -29.95 -21.64
C ASP A 82 -14.59 -29.29 -20.65
N ASP A 83 -15.06 -28.99 -19.45
CA ASP A 83 -14.28 -28.26 -18.44
C ASP A 83 -13.29 -29.18 -17.67
N ILE A 84 -13.58 -30.47 -17.53
CA ILE A 84 -12.59 -31.42 -16.98
C ILE A 84 -11.38 -31.52 -17.91
N ALA A 85 -11.59 -31.43 -19.22
CA ALA A 85 -10.50 -31.39 -20.19
C ALA A 85 -9.73 -30.06 -20.13
N SER A 86 -10.38 -28.92 -19.79
CA SER A 86 -9.71 -27.63 -19.61
C SER A 86 -8.96 -27.57 -18.28
N MET A 87 -9.49 -28.16 -17.20
CA MET A 87 -8.77 -28.31 -15.91
C MET A 87 -7.51 -29.19 -16.03
N LEU A 88 -7.58 -30.23 -16.87
CA LEU A 88 -6.42 -31.08 -17.17
C LEU A 88 -5.40 -30.40 -18.09
N LYS A 89 -5.79 -29.31 -18.76
CA LYS A 89 -4.92 -28.50 -19.62
C LYS A 89 -4.32 -27.28 -18.90
N LYS A 90 -4.55 -27.10 -17.60
CA LYS A 90 -3.90 -26.04 -16.85
C LYS A 90 -2.40 -26.10 -17.02
N LYS A 91 -1.87 -25.07 -17.70
CA LYS A 91 -0.42 -24.90 -17.85
C LYS A 91 0.17 -24.59 -16.48
N VAL A 92 1.17 -25.33 -16.08
CA VAL A 92 1.98 -25.07 -14.89
C VAL A 92 3.34 -24.59 -15.36
N ALA A 93 3.77 -23.44 -14.85
CA ALA A 93 5.14 -22.99 -15.03
C ALA A 93 5.99 -23.60 -13.90
N VAL A 94 7.14 -24.13 -14.24
CA VAL A 94 8.08 -24.73 -13.30
C VAL A 94 9.44 -24.10 -13.52
N SER A 95 10.07 -23.66 -12.43
CA SER A 95 11.46 -23.20 -12.43
C SER A 95 12.41 -24.40 -12.24
N SER A 96 13.58 -24.35 -12.83
CA SER A 96 14.65 -25.32 -12.58
C SER A 96 15.30 -25.15 -11.19
N ASP A 97 15.21 -23.92 -10.63
CA ASP A 97 15.68 -23.58 -9.28
C ASP A 97 14.66 -22.61 -8.62
N GLU A 98 13.70 -23.19 -7.90
CA GLU A 98 12.65 -22.42 -7.21
C GLU A 98 13.19 -21.58 -6.04
N ASP A 99 14.34 -21.92 -5.50
CA ASP A 99 15.00 -21.11 -4.47
C ASP A 99 15.55 -19.79 -5.02
N THR A 100 15.92 -19.77 -6.29
CA THR A 100 16.43 -18.57 -6.97
C THR A 100 15.31 -17.80 -7.64
N ILE A 101 14.43 -18.49 -8.36
CA ILE A 101 13.33 -17.89 -9.13
C ILE A 101 12.10 -18.78 -8.98
N SER A 102 11.01 -18.24 -8.47
CA SER A 102 9.70 -18.88 -8.57
C SER A 102 8.92 -18.30 -9.74
N VAL A 103 8.14 -19.17 -10.40
CA VAL A 103 7.33 -18.78 -11.55
C VAL A 103 5.92 -19.34 -11.41
N HIS A 104 4.93 -18.48 -11.70
CA HIS A 104 3.51 -18.84 -11.72
C HIS A 104 2.91 -18.51 -13.06
N PHE A 105 2.12 -19.42 -13.64
CA PHE A 105 1.36 -19.14 -14.83
C PHE A 105 0.09 -18.36 -14.46
N VAL A 106 -0.05 -17.15 -15.00
CA VAL A 106 -1.17 -16.23 -14.77
C VAL A 106 -1.94 -15.90 -16.06
N GLY A 107 -1.50 -16.45 -17.20
CA GLY A 107 -2.11 -16.25 -18.51
C GLY A 107 -3.41 -17.02 -18.72
N ASN A 108 -4.09 -16.75 -19.81
CA ASN A 108 -5.25 -17.53 -20.28
C ASN A 108 -4.80 -18.73 -21.12
N ASP A 109 -5.51 -19.85 -21.03
CA ASP A 109 -5.20 -21.10 -21.76
C ASP A 109 -5.20 -20.97 -23.29
N ALA A 110 -5.80 -19.91 -23.82
CA ALA A 110 -5.85 -19.63 -25.26
C ALA A 110 -4.55 -19.05 -25.84
N ASP A 111 -3.60 -18.64 -25.00
CA ASP A 111 -2.35 -18.06 -25.45
C ASP A 111 -1.34 -19.17 -25.78
N GLN A 112 -0.76 -19.02 -26.95
CA GLN A 112 0.13 -19.93 -27.68
C GLN A 112 1.09 -20.71 -26.79
N GLU A 113 1.52 -21.88 -27.26
CA GLU A 113 2.64 -22.67 -26.72
C GLU A 113 3.87 -21.75 -26.57
N GLN A 114 4.03 -21.18 -25.39
CA GLN A 114 5.25 -20.48 -25.07
C GLN A 114 6.27 -21.51 -24.60
N ASN A 115 7.32 -21.64 -25.40
CA ASN A 115 8.53 -22.35 -25.00
C ASN A 115 9.08 -21.67 -23.74
N GLY A 116 9.75 -22.44 -22.88
CA GLY A 116 10.43 -21.91 -21.72
C GLY A 116 11.38 -20.76 -22.05
N PHE A 117 11.78 -20.01 -21.05
CA PHE A 117 12.77 -18.96 -21.16
C PHE A 117 13.90 -19.21 -20.15
N ASP A 118 15.09 -18.75 -20.51
CA ASP A 118 16.24 -18.77 -19.61
C ASP A 118 16.31 -17.44 -18.87
N MET A 119 16.50 -17.51 -17.54
CA MET A 119 16.62 -16.32 -16.72
C MET A 119 17.77 -16.45 -15.73
N GLU A 120 18.61 -15.41 -15.68
CA GLU A 120 19.75 -15.24 -14.78
C GLU A 120 19.52 -13.97 -13.94
N VAL A 121 19.55 -14.09 -12.61
CA VAL A 121 19.40 -12.95 -11.69
C VAL A 121 20.79 -12.39 -11.34
N ILE A 122 21.07 -11.18 -11.78
CA ILE A 122 22.34 -10.49 -11.51
C ILE A 122 22.28 -9.76 -10.17
N SER A 123 21.18 -9.00 -9.91
CA SER A 123 20.97 -8.31 -8.64
C SER A 123 19.49 -8.19 -8.33
N LEU A 124 19.17 -8.13 -7.06
CA LEU A 124 17.78 -7.91 -6.58
C LEU A 124 17.49 -6.43 -6.41
N ALA A 125 16.22 -6.08 -6.60
CA ALA A 125 15.71 -4.77 -6.21
C ALA A 125 15.72 -4.64 -4.68
N GLY A 126 16.18 -3.49 -4.19
CA GLY A 126 16.25 -3.19 -2.76
C GLY A 126 15.42 -1.96 -2.40
N PRO A 127 14.89 -1.89 -1.17
CA PRO A 127 14.20 -0.72 -0.65
C PRO A 127 15.17 0.39 -0.26
N GLN A 128 14.67 1.62 -0.19
CA GLN A 128 15.40 2.72 0.43
C GLN A 128 15.33 2.60 1.95
N THR A 129 16.45 2.84 2.61
CA THR A 129 16.52 2.93 4.08
C THR A 129 17.21 4.23 4.49
N ASN A 130 16.57 4.95 5.39
CA ASN A 130 17.13 6.06 6.14
C ASN A 130 17.32 5.59 7.58
N GLU A 131 18.56 5.35 7.99
CA GLU A 131 18.91 4.98 9.36
C GLU A 131 19.49 6.20 10.08
N GLY A 132 18.82 6.60 11.16
CA GLY A 132 19.19 7.75 11.96
C GLY A 132 20.44 7.52 12.81
N HIS A 133 20.81 8.55 13.54
CA HIS A 133 21.94 8.49 14.46
C HIS A 133 21.61 7.60 15.65
N TYR A 134 22.61 6.82 16.11
CA TYR A 134 22.52 6.07 17.35
C TYR A 134 22.68 7.03 18.54
N LEU A 135 21.60 7.22 19.29
CA LEU A 135 21.55 8.04 20.49
C LEU A 135 21.52 7.14 21.73
N ARG A 136 22.10 7.62 22.84
CA ARG A 136 22.00 6.91 24.10
C ARG A 136 20.54 6.79 24.51
N ARG A 137 20.05 5.58 24.62
CA ARG A 137 18.65 5.23 24.79
C ARG A 137 17.94 6.00 25.89
N ASN A 138 18.59 6.13 27.08
CA ASN A 138 17.98 6.70 28.27
C ASN A 138 18.29 8.19 28.46
N ASP A 139 19.04 8.81 27.54
CA ASP A 139 19.36 10.25 27.61
C ASP A 139 18.19 11.06 27.03
N TYR A 140 18.19 12.35 27.33
CA TYR A 140 17.18 13.33 26.96
C TYR A 140 17.81 14.33 25.99
N SER A 141 17.77 14.05 24.70
CA SER A 141 18.34 14.91 23.64
C SER A 141 17.32 15.88 23.08
N PHE A 142 16.07 15.76 23.42
CA PHE A 142 14.96 16.56 22.90
C PHE A 142 14.31 17.35 24.03
N GLU A 143 14.05 18.63 23.77
CA GLU A 143 13.30 19.47 24.71
C GLU A 143 11.80 19.12 24.65
N GLU A 144 11.06 19.46 25.71
CA GLU A 144 9.61 19.30 25.74
C GLU A 144 8.96 20.24 24.72
N GLY A 145 8.05 19.72 23.90
CA GLY A 145 7.40 20.53 22.89
C GLY A 145 6.69 19.72 21.81
N THR A 146 6.12 20.46 20.88
CA THR A 146 5.52 19.88 19.66
C THR A 146 6.44 20.15 18.48
N TYR A 147 6.74 19.13 17.74
CA TYR A 147 7.67 19.13 16.61
C TYR A 147 6.99 18.60 15.35
N SER A 148 7.43 19.08 14.19
CA SER A 148 6.95 18.57 12.91
C SER A 148 8.10 18.35 11.93
N PHE A 149 7.89 17.43 11.01
CA PHE A 149 8.74 17.20 9.85
C PHE A 149 7.90 16.84 8.64
N ASP A 150 8.42 17.16 7.46
CA ASP A 150 7.79 16.84 6.20
C ASP A 150 8.43 15.58 5.62
N LEU A 151 7.61 14.71 5.10
CA LEU A 151 8.00 13.51 4.39
C LEU A 151 7.45 13.59 2.98
N ASP A 152 8.38 13.78 2.04
CA ASP A 152 8.07 13.92 0.62
C ASP A 152 8.27 12.60 -0.10
N MET A 153 7.27 12.21 -0.87
CA MET A 153 7.30 11.10 -1.82
C MET A 153 7.04 11.66 -3.22
N PRO A 154 7.36 10.95 -4.31
CA PRO A 154 7.19 11.45 -5.68
C PRO A 154 5.80 11.97 -6.01
N THR A 155 4.76 11.42 -5.39
CA THR A 155 3.36 11.77 -5.67
C THR A 155 2.69 12.58 -4.57
N ASN A 156 3.19 12.55 -3.34
CA ASN A 156 2.53 13.13 -2.16
C ASN A 156 3.55 13.66 -1.17
N SER A 157 3.17 14.70 -0.44
CA SER A 157 3.90 15.23 0.72
C SER A 157 3.04 15.10 1.97
N TYR A 158 3.65 14.72 3.08
CA TYR A 158 2.99 14.51 4.38
C TYR A 158 3.71 15.28 5.47
N GLU A 159 2.97 16.06 6.25
CA GLU A 159 3.48 16.66 7.48
C GLU A 159 3.17 15.76 8.66
N PHE A 160 4.18 15.38 9.42
CA PHE A 160 4.07 14.60 10.65
C PHE A 160 4.34 15.46 11.86
N GLN A 161 3.45 15.41 12.84
CA GLN A 161 3.62 16.10 14.11
C GLN A 161 3.75 15.08 15.26
N PHE A 162 4.70 15.33 16.16
CA PHE A 162 4.90 14.53 17.35
C PHE A 162 5.18 15.42 18.58
N ASN A 163 4.82 14.90 19.74
CA ASN A 163 5.02 15.61 21.01
C ASN A 163 6.10 14.91 21.82
N VAL A 164 7.03 15.70 22.34
CA VAL A 164 7.97 15.28 23.37
C VAL A 164 7.40 15.73 24.72
N ASN A 165 7.06 14.78 25.58
CA ASN A 165 6.51 15.04 26.90
C ASN A 165 7.63 15.07 27.96
N PRO A 166 7.34 15.65 29.15
CA PRO A 166 8.23 15.54 30.28
C PRO A 166 8.61 14.10 30.60
N GLY A 167 9.91 13.80 30.61
CA GLY A 167 10.42 12.46 30.90
C GLY A 167 10.54 11.52 29.73
N ASP A 168 10.21 11.94 28.51
CA ASP A 168 10.49 11.15 27.30
C ASP A 168 12.01 11.11 27.03
N ASN A 169 12.58 9.93 27.05
CA ASN A 169 13.96 9.71 26.65
C ASN A 169 14.09 9.52 25.11
N ASN A 170 15.31 9.40 24.62
CA ASN A 170 15.57 9.26 23.18
C ASN A 170 14.82 8.08 22.55
N PHE A 171 14.75 6.95 23.25
CA PHE A 171 14.04 5.77 22.77
C PHE A 171 12.53 6.00 22.71
N ASP A 172 11.96 6.73 23.67
CA ASP A 172 10.53 7.05 23.68
C ASP A 172 10.17 7.94 22.49
N VAL A 173 10.98 8.97 22.22
CA VAL A 173 10.79 9.88 21.08
C VAL A 173 10.89 9.11 19.76
N GLN A 174 11.94 8.30 19.57
CA GLN A 174 12.12 7.47 18.37
C GLN A 174 10.96 6.49 18.20
N SER A 175 10.47 5.88 19.28
CA SER A 175 9.35 4.94 19.25
C SER A 175 8.01 5.61 18.90
N LYS A 176 7.81 6.85 19.34
CA LYS A 176 6.63 7.65 18.98
C LYS A 176 6.61 7.94 17.48
N ILE A 177 7.75 8.37 16.93
CA ILE A 177 7.88 8.66 15.48
C ILE A 177 7.70 7.38 14.67
N ALA A 178 8.32 6.27 15.06
CA ALA A 178 8.15 4.99 14.39
C ALA A 178 6.68 4.54 14.35
N ARG A 179 5.98 4.66 15.47
CA ARG A 179 4.55 4.35 15.55
C ARG A 179 3.71 5.26 14.65
N LEU A 180 4.02 6.55 14.64
CA LEU A 180 3.31 7.53 13.82
C LEU A 180 3.43 7.20 12.32
N ILE A 181 4.64 6.91 11.84
CA ILE A 181 4.89 6.52 10.45
C ILE A 181 4.18 5.20 10.12
N ASN A 182 4.29 4.19 10.99
CA ASN A 182 3.65 2.89 10.76
C ASN A 182 2.11 2.97 10.73
N GLN A 183 1.52 3.86 11.54
CA GLN A 183 0.06 4.05 11.58
C GLN A 183 -0.47 4.82 10.36
N SER A 184 0.36 5.60 9.70
CA SER A 184 -0.04 6.38 8.52
C SER A 184 -0.27 5.54 7.26
N ASP A 185 0.28 4.31 7.22
CA ASP A 185 0.21 3.36 6.10
C ASP A 185 0.53 3.98 4.72
N ILE A 186 1.55 4.83 4.69
CA ILE A 186 2.00 5.53 3.47
C ILE A 186 3.03 4.73 2.66
N GLY A 187 3.16 3.44 2.90
CA GLY A 187 4.13 2.61 2.19
C GLY A 187 5.53 2.62 2.80
N LEU A 188 5.66 3.06 4.05
CA LEU A 188 6.91 3.02 4.83
C LEU A 188 6.76 2.12 6.05
N ILE A 189 7.91 1.61 6.52
CA ILE A 189 8.05 0.88 7.77
C ILE A 189 9.09 1.61 8.59
N ALA A 190 8.79 1.88 9.85
CA ALA A 190 9.71 2.50 10.78
C ALA A 190 9.92 1.62 12.02
N GLU A 191 11.16 1.44 12.42
CA GLU A 191 11.54 0.66 13.58
C GLU A 191 12.65 1.34 14.38
N VAL A 192 12.74 1.04 15.67
CA VAL A 192 13.85 1.50 16.51
C VAL A 192 14.85 0.36 16.67
N LYS A 193 16.02 0.52 16.07
CA LYS A 193 17.13 -0.41 16.14
C LYS A 193 17.97 -0.17 17.40
N LEU A 194 18.44 -1.22 18.00
CA LEU A 194 19.34 -1.18 19.16
C LEU A 194 20.71 -1.72 18.79
N ASN A 195 21.75 -1.02 19.19
CA ASN A 195 23.11 -1.52 19.05
C ASN A 195 23.61 -2.21 20.32
N ARG A 196 24.80 -2.83 20.25
CA ARG A 196 25.42 -3.52 21.38
C ARG A 196 25.84 -2.60 22.53
N ARG A 197 25.87 -1.29 22.31
CA ARG A 197 26.22 -0.28 23.34
C ARG A 197 24.98 0.22 24.10
N GLY A 198 23.79 -0.27 23.78
CA GLY A 198 22.54 0.18 24.39
C GLY A 198 22.06 1.53 23.83
N GLU A 199 22.54 1.94 22.66
CA GLU A 199 22.06 3.10 21.92
C GLU A 199 20.95 2.69 20.97
N SER A 200 20.05 3.61 20.66
CA SER A 200 18.91 3.40 19.76
C SER A 200 18.96 4.35 18.56
N ALA A 201 18.56 3.88 17.41
CA ALA A 201 18.42 4.67 16.19
C ALA A 201 17.06 4.39 15.54
N LEU A 202 16.43 5.43 15.02
CA LEU A 202 15.23 5.30 14.20
C LEU A 202 15.63 4.92 12.78
N SER A 203 15.12 3.79 12.28
CA SER A 203 15.28 3.33 10.91
C SER A 203 13.95 3.39 10.19
N ILE A 204 13.93 4.04 9.02
CA ILE A 204 12.76 4.18 8.17
C ILE A 204 13.07 3.55 6.83
N GLN A 205 12.23 2.63 6.38
CA GLN A 205 12.42 1.86 5.14
C GLN A 205 11.18 1.94 4.27
N SER A 206 11.37 2.02 2.96
CA SER A 206 10.27 1.90 2.01
C SER A 206 9.81 0.44 1.88
N LYS A 207 8.49 0.23 1.75
CA LYS A 207 7.94 -1.08 1.34
C LYS A 207 8.20 -1.32 -0.15
N GLN A 208 8.22 -0.26 -0.93
CA GLN A 208 8.55 -0.28 -2.35
C GLN A 208 10.05 -0.39 -2.56
N THR A 209 10.45 -1.11 -3.58
CA THR A 209 11.83 -1.23 -4.06
C THR A 209 12.01 -0.48 -5.38
N GLY A 210 13.24 -0.28 -5.78
CA GLY A 210 13.59 0.31 -7.08
C GLY A 210 13.32 1.80 -7.19
N LEU A 211 13.89 2.41 -8.20
CA LEU A 211 13.72 3.82 -8.56
C LEU A 211 13.48 3.96 -10.06
N SER A 212 12.51 4.77 -10.43
CA SER A 212 12.31 5.20 -11.80
C SER A 212 13.47 6.07 -12.28
N ALA A 213 13.68 6.18 -13.58
CA ALA A 213 14.83 6.91 -14.14
C ALA A 213 14.87 8.38 -13.75
N ASP A 214 13.71 8.98 -13.47
CA ASP A 214 13.58 10.40 -13.12
C ASP A 214 13.56 10.64 -11.60
N GLU A 215 13.62 9.59 -10.78
CA GLU A 215 13.56 9.68 -9.33
C GLU A 215 14.94 9.50 -8.70
N THR A 216 15.22 10.28 -7.67
CA THR A 216 16.48 10.19 -6.90
C THR A 216 16.32 9.45 -5.59
N SER A 217 15.08 9.34 -5.10
CA SER A 217 14.72 8.67 -3.86
C SER A 217 13.26 8.27 -3.86
N ILE A 218 12.90 7.22 -3.10
CA ILE A 218 11.51 6.82 -2.87
C ILE A 218 10.82 7.79 -1.91
N PHE A 219 11.56 8.29 -0.92
CA PHE A 219 11.09 9.30 0.01
C PHE A 219 12.24 10.17 0.47
N SER A 220 11.94 11.41 0.87
CA SER A 220 12.87 12.30 1.55
C SER A 220 12.23 12.88 2.80
N ILE A 221 13.04 13.17 3.81
CA ILE A 221 12.58 13.76 5.07
C ILE A 221 13.19 15.14 5.19
N GLN A 222 12.31 16.13 5.31
CA GLN A 222 12.66 17.53 5.49
C GLN A 222 12.34 17.95 6.92
N SER A 223 13.14 18.85 7.44
CA SER A 223 13.06 19.23 8.86
C SER A 223 11.87 20.11 9.23
N GLY A 224 11.13 20.64 8.26
CA GLY A 224 10.04 21.57 8.58
C GLY A 224 10.44 22.67 9.54
N SER A 225 9.68 22.85 10.61
CA SER A 225 9.99 23.78 11.72
C SER A 225 10.98 23.21 12.76
N SER A 226 11.29 21.92 12.70
CA SER A 226 12.03 21.18 13.73
C SER A 226 13.41 20.72 13.25
N TRP A 227 14.19 21.66 12.70
CA TRP A 227 15.47 21.36 12.05
C TRP A 227 16.49 20.70 13.00
N ASN A 228 16.58 21.18 14.24
CA ASN A 228 17.55 20.65 15.20
C ASN A 228 17.24 19.21 15.60
N GLU A 229 15.96 18.90 15.81
CA GLU A 229 15.48 17.59 16.27
C GLU A 229 15.64 16.55 15.16
N ILE A 230 15.28 16.89 13.93
CA ILE A 230 15.44 16.02 12.77
C ILE A 230 16.93 15.76 12.46
N ASN A 231 17.77 16.80 12.61
CA ASN A 231 19.22 16.66 12.48
C ASN A 231 19.81 15.78 13.60
N THR A 232 19.32 15.93 14.84
CA THR A 232 19.72 15.09 15.97
C THR A 232 19.33 13.64 15.73
N LEU A 233 18.14 13.39 15.22
CA LEU A 233 17.68 12.05 14.83
C LEU A 233 18.47 11.48 13.64
N GLY A 234 18.95 12.33 12.72
CA GLY A 234 19.72 11.94 11.53
C GLY A 234 18.93 11.20 10.46
N ILE A 235 17.60 11.25 10.52
CA ILE A 235 16.71 10.47 9.62
C ILE A 235 16.55 11.04 8.21
N SER A 236 17.03 12.25 7.96
CA SER A 236 17.02 12.85 6.61
C SER A 236 18.05 12.24 5.67
N HIS A 237 19.04 11.53 6.19
CA HIS A 237 20.10 10.93 5.40
C HIS A 237 19.72 9.54 4.89
N ILE A 238 19.87 9.33 3.57
CA ILE A 238 19.68 8.01 2.95
C ILE A 238 20.92 7.16 3.25
N THR A 239 20.74 6.14 4.07
CA THR A 239 21.82 5.20 4.43
C THR A 239 21.99 4.13 3.36
N THR A 240 20.87 3.63 2.84
CA THR A 240 20.84 2.67 1.74
C THR A 240 19.89 3.19 0.67
N PRO A 241 20.38 3.52 -0.53
CA PRO A 241 19.50 3.92 -1.62
C PRO A 241 18.69 2.72 -2.11
N ALA A 242 17.51 2.99 -2.66
CA ALA A 242 16.77 1.96 -3.38
C ALA A 242 17.53 1.55 -4.64
N THR A 243 17.42 0.27 -4.99
CA THR A 243 18.08 -0.31 -6.17
C THR A 243 17.09 -1.08 -7.01
N ASN A 244 17.29 -1.05 -8.32
CA ASN A 244 16.52 -1.86 -9.26
C ASN A 244 17.09 -3.28 -9.31
N SER A 245 16.22 -4.25 -9.60
CA SER A 245 16.72 -5.57 -9.98
C SER A 245 17.32 -5.54 -11.38
N VAL A 246 18.33 -6.37 -11.59
CA VAL A 246 18.97 -6.59 -12.89
C VAL A 246 19.00 -8.08 -13.15
N PHE A 247 18.55 -8.49 -14.31
CA PHE A 247 18.49 -9.89 -14.73
C PHE A 247 18.69 -10.01 -16.24
N ARG A 248 19.09 -11.19 -16.70
CA ARG A 248 19.11 -11.53 -18.11
C ARG A 248 17.96 -12.47 -18.45
N LEU A 249 17.21 -12.13 -19.47
CA LEU A 249 16.15 -12.96 -20.03
C LEU A 249 16.56 -13.39 -21.43
N ASN A 250 16.73 -14.69 -21.66
CA ASN A 250 17.24 -15.23 -22.92
C ASN A 250 18.54 -14.57 -23.37
N GLY A 251 19.44 -14.27 -22.44
CA GLY A 251 20.72 -13.63 -22.66
C GLY A 251 20.71 -12.10 -22.81
N GLN A 252 19.53 -11.46 -22.81
CA GLN A 252 19.40 -10.00 -22.85
C GLN A 252 19.20 -9.43 -21.46
N GLU A 253 19.93 -8.36 -21.14
CA GLU A 253 19.86 -7.69 -19.84
C GLU A 253 18.63 -6.79 -19.76
N HIS A 254 17.94 -6.90 -18.63
CA HIS A 254 16.75 -6.13 -18.29
C HIS A 254 16.86 -5.61 -16.85
N SER A 255 16.10 -4.56 -16.56
CA SER A 255 15.98 -4.02 -15.21
C SER A 255 14.51 -3.87 -14.85
N SER A 256 14.19 -4.10 -13.57
CA SER A 256 12.86 -3.90 -13.01
C SER A 256 12.92 -3.18 -11.68
N LEU A 257 11.85 -2.43 -11.35
CA LEU A 257 11.71 -1.77 -10.05
C LEU A 257 11.39 -2.74 -8.91
N SER A 258 10.98 -3.97 -9.25
CA SER A 258 10.55 -4.99 -8.29
C SER A 258 11.26 -6.31 -8.56
N ASN A 259 11.31 -7.15 -7.54
CA ASN A 259 11.73 -8.56 -7.68
C ASN A 259 10.61 -9.46 -8.21
N THR A 260 9.38 -8.95 -8.27
CA THR A 260 8.23 -9.65 -8.85
C THR A 260 7.67 -8.87 -10.03
N PHE A 261 7.54 -9.49 -11.17
CA PHE A 261 7.01 -8.90 -12.39
C PHE A 261 6.42 -9.95 -13.33
N THR A 262 5.69 -9.50 -14.34
CA THR A 262 5.03 -10.41 -15.29
C THR A 262 5.74 -10.39 -16.63
N ILE A 263 6.07 -11.56 -17.15
CA ILE A 263 6.64 -11.76 -18.49
C ILE A 263 5.51 -12.17 -19.43
N ASN A 264 5.40 -11.49 -20.60
CA ASN A 264 4.44 -11.77 -21.67
C ASN A 264 2.97 -11.84 -21.18
N ARG A 265 2.63 -11.21 -20.06
CA ARG A 265 1.31 -11.27 -19.41
C ARG A 265 0.86 -12.69 -19.02
N SER A 266 1.74 -13.67 -19.10
CA SER A 266 1.41 -15.07 -18.86
C SER A 266 2.17 -15.69 -17.69
N PHE A 267 3.33 -15.16 -17.37
CA PHE A 267 4.17 -15.69 -16.29
C PHE A 267 4.46 -14.60 -15.26
N GLU A 268 4.02 -14.80 -14.04
CA GLU A 268 4.49 -14.01 -12.90
C GLU A 268 5.77 -14.66 -12.37
N VAL A 269 6.84 -13.88 -12.33
CA VAL A 269 8.17 -14.33 -11.92
C VAL A 269 8.55 -13.56 -10.66
N THR A 270 9.03 -14.28 -9.65
CA THR A 270 9.60 -13.69 -8.42
C THR A 270 11.03 -14.16 -8.23
N MET A 271 11.95 -13.21 -8.14
CA MET A 271 13.37 -13.45 -7.87
C MET A 271 13.62 -13.38 -6.36
N HIS A 272 14.24 -14.41 -5.80
CA HIS A 272 14.51 -14.54 -4.36
C HIS A 272 15.98 -14.31 -4.01
N LYS A 273 16.89 -14.73 -4.88
CA LYS A 273 18.34 -14.58 -4.72
C LYS A 273 19.02 -14.42 -6.09
N THR A 274 20.27 -13.98 -6.08
CA THR A 274 21.09 -13.93 -7.29
C THR A 274 21.43 -15.34 -7.76
N SER A 275 21.49 -15.53 -9.08
CA SER A 275 21.97 -16.79 -9.66
C SER A 275 23.43 -17.01 -9.26
N ALA A 276 23.77 -18.22 -8.92
CA ALA A 276 25.17 -18.60 -8.70
C ALA A 276 25.88 -18.61 -10.07
N ASP A 277 27.13 -18.10 -10.13
CA ASP A 277 27.99 -18.19 -11.30
C ASP A 277 28.35 -19.66 -11.62
#